data_9268ab6cfc7bef276b08d79508a63bbd
#
_entry.id   9268ab6cfc7bef276b08d79508a63bbd
#
_cell.length_a   1.000
_cell.length_b   1.000
_cell.length_c   1.000
_cell.angle_alpha   90.00
_cell.angle_beta   90.00
_cell.angle_gamma   90.00
#
_symmetry.space_group_name_H-M   'P 1'
#
loop_
_entity.id
_entity.type
_entity.pdbx_description
1 polymer ?
#
loop_
_entity_poly.entity_id
_entity_poly.type
_entity_poly.pdbx_seq_one_letter_code
_entity_poly.pdbx_strand_id
1 'polypeptide(L)'
;MAIKVNEWAVHPQHGVGQVVKLETRQFDPGPKRLYYQFAISTGTVWVPVQGRPSGLRKLTAKGDLSRYRGLLRSRPTPLVADHRQRQIALVERLKESSFQARCEVVRDLTAHGWQRPLNESSSVLLRRARHALCSEWAAAEGLSLVDATLEVEALLLEGRNTYAEPSTVSA
;
A
#
# COMPACT_ATOMS: atom_id res chain seq x y z
N MET A 1 -16.41 -11.49 -0.69
CA MET A 1 -17.13 -11.05 -1.88
C MET A 1 -16.30 -11.28 -3.13
N ALA A 2 -16.90 -11.85 -4.15
CA ALA A 2 -16.21 -12.11 -5.42
C ALA A 2 -15.96 -10.79 -6.17
N ILE A 3 -14.79 -10.67 -6.78
CA ILE A 3 -14.45 -9.56 -7.66
C ILE A 3 -14.97 -9.87 -9.06
N LYS A 4 -15.61 -8.91 -9.68
CA LYS A 4 -16.22 -9.08 -11.00
C LYS A 4 -15.24 -8.72 -12.12
N VAL A 5 -15.52 -9.24 -13.32
CA VAL A 5 -14.81 -8.81 -14.53
C VAL A 5 -15.01 -7.30 -14.73
N ASN A 6 -13.94 -6.63 -15.13
CA ASN A 6 -13.78 -5.18 -15.25
C ASN A 6 -13.66 -4.41 -13.93
N GLU A 7 -13.73 -5.05 -12.77
CA GLU A 7 -13.43 -4.39 -11.50
C GLU A 7 -11.91 -4.22 -11.29
N TRP A 8 -11.57 -3.10 -10.71
CA TRP A 8 -10.21 -2.86 -10.20
C TRP A 8 -10.04 -3.56 -8.87
N ALA A 9 -8.86 -4.09 -8.66
CA ALA A 9 -8.51 -4.84 -7.46
C ALA A 9 -7.05 -4.60 -7.08
N VAL A 10 -6.66 -5.06 -5.91
CA VAL A 10 -5.29 -4.96 -5.40
C VAL A 10 -4.79 -6.35 -5.05
N HIS A 11 -3.63 -6.70 -5.61
CA HIS A 11 -2.90 -7.92 -5.28
C HIS A 11 -1.76 -7.59 -4.31
N PRO A 12 -1.52 -8.41 -3.26
CA PRO A 12 -0.49 -8.09 -2.26
C PRO A 12 0.92 -7.92 -2.84
N GLN A 13 1.26 -8.68 -3.89
CA GLN A 13 2.58 -8.66 -4.50
C GLN A 13 2.63 -7.84 -5.80
N HIS A 14 1.55 -7.83 -6.56
CA HIS A 14 1.50 -7.21 -7.89
C HIS A 14 0.84 -5.83 -7.91
N GLY A 15 0.22 -5.42 -6.81
CA GLY A 15 -0.39 -4.10 -6.69
C GLY A 15 -1.73 -3.97 -7.39
N VAL A 16 -2.00 -2.76 -7.86
CA VAL A 16 -3.27 -2.41 -8.51
C VAL A 16 -3.35 -2.97 -9.91
N GLY A 17 -4.50 -3.52 -10.24
CA GLY A 17 -4.81 -4.01 -11.58
C GLY A 17 -6.30 -4.17 -11.80
N GLN A 18 -6.65 -4.66 -12.96
CA GLN A 18 -8.03 -4.88 -13.36
C GLN A 18 -8.27 -6.35 -13.69
N VAL A 19 -9.37 -6.90 -13.21
CA VAL A 19 -9.82 -8.23 -13.62
C VAL A 19 -10.41 -8.14 -15.02
N VAL A 20 -9.73 -8.70 -16.00
CA VAL A 20 -10.13 -8.64 -17.42
C VAL A 20 -11.01 -9.80 -17.82
N LYS A 21 -10.79 -10.97 -17.20
CA LYS A 21 -11.48 -12.20 -17.56
C LYS A 21 -11.50 -13.18 -16.39
N LEU A 22 -12.49 -14.03 -16.40
CA LEU A 22 -12.59 -15.20 -15.53
C LEU A 22 -12.46 -16.45 -16.41
N GLU A 23 -11.49 -17.31 -16.13
CA GLU A 23 -11.17 -18.43 -17.00
C GLU A 23 -10.75 -19.66 -16.21
N THR A 24 -11.19 -20.84 -16.69
CA THR A 24 -10.74 -22.12 -16.15
C THR A 24 -9.44 -22.53 -16.84
N ARG A 25 -8.39 -22.72 -16.05
CA ARG A 25 -7.06 -23.15 -16.55
C ARG A 25 -6.47 -24.30 -15.74
N GLN A 26 -5.55 -24.98 -16.37
CA GLN A 26 -4.72 -26.03 -15.76
C GLN A 26 -3.25 -25.66 -16.03
N PHE A 27 -2.53 -25.25 -14.99
CA PHE A 27 -1.13 -24.84 -15.12
C PHE A 27 -0.14 -25.97 -14.83
N ASP A 28 -0.55 -26.94 -14.01
CA ASP A 28 0.26 -28.10 -13.65
C ASP A 28 -0.53 -29.39 -13.83
N PRO A 29 0.12 -30.59 -13.80
CA PRO A 29 -0.61 -31.84 -13.73
C PRO A 29 -1.46 -31.87 -12.45
N GLY A 30 -2.70 -31.46 -12.56
CA GLY A 30 -3.66 -31.32 -11.48
C GLY A 30 -5.04 -30.95 -12.00
N PRO A 31 -6.03 -30.71 -11.12
CA PRO A 31 -7.37 -30.36 -11.54
C PRO A 31 -7.40 -28.97 -12.20
N LYS A 32 -8.29 -28.81 -13.16
CA LYS A 32 -8.63 -27.49 -13.71
C LYS A 32 -9.19 -26.61 -12.60
N ARG A 33 -8.74 -25.37 -12.55
CA ARG A 33 -9.18 -24.38 -11.57
C ARG A 33 -9.61 -23.08 -12.26
N LEU A 34 -10.47 -22.34 -11.58
CA LEU A 34 -10.92 -21.04 -12.04
C LEU A 34 -9.92 -19.97 -11.62
N TYR A 35 -9.51 -19.14 -12.57
CA TYR A 35 -8.56 -18.04 -12.36
C TYR A 35 -9.12 -16.71 -12.83
N TYR A 36 -8.76 -15.65 -12.13
CA TYR A 36 -8.83 -14.29 -12.64
C TYR A 36 -7.64 -14.03 -13.57
N GLN A 37 -7.90 -13.55 -14.75
CA GLN A 37 -6.90 -12.90 -15.57
C GLN A 37 -6.80 -11.44 -15.08
N PHE A 38 -5.70 -11.14 -14.42
CA PHE A 38 -5.47 -9.88 -13.72
C PHE A 38 -4.43 -9.05 -14.47
N ALA A 39 -4.88 -7.94 -15.08
CA ALA A 39 -4.02 -7.04 -15.82
C ALA A 39 -3.41 -6.00 -14.89
N ILE A 40 -2.08 -5.99 -14.84
CA ILE A 40 -1.26 -5.03 -14.11
C ILE A 40 -0.43 -4.20 -15.10
N SER A 41 0.22 -3.14 -14.62
CA SER A 41 1.03 -2.25 -15.48
C SER A 41 2.15 -2.96 -16.25
N THR A 42 2.68 -4.05 -15.71
CA THR A 42 3.80 -4.81 -16.30
C THR A 42 3.38 -6.04 -17.08
N GLY A 43 2.09 -6.35 -17.15
CA GLY A 43 1.61 -7.53 -17.88
C GLY A 43 0.35 -8.13 -17.29
N THR A 44 0.22 -9.45 -17.43
CA THR A 44 -0.95 -10.21 -16.96
C THR A 44 -0.52 -11.27 -15.96
N VAL A 45 -1.27 -11.39 -14.89
CA VAL A 45 -1.09 -12.41 -13.84
C VAL A 45 -2.37 -13.23 -13.71
N TRP A 46 -2.20 -14.53 -13.52
CA TRP A 46 -3.31 -15.45 -13.27
C TRP A 46 -3.44 -15.69 -11.77
N VAL A 47 -4.57 -15.30 -11.19
CA VAL A 47 -4.81 -15.40 -9.75
C VAL A 47 -5.94 -16.40 -9.50
N PRO A 48 -5.73 -17.46 -8.72
CA PRO A 48 -6.79 -18.42 -8.44
C PRO A 48 -7.95 -17.78 -7.69
N VAL A 49 -9.17 -18.08 -8.10
CA VAL A 49 -10.40 -17.56 -7.49
C VAL A 49 -10.63 -18.20 -6.11
N GLN A 50 -10.30 -19.47 -5.98
CA GLN A 50 -10.44 -20.23 -4.73
C GLN A 50 -9.08 -20.69 -4.23
N GLY A 51 -8.93 -20.68 -2.93
CA GLY A 51 -7.72 -21.09 -2.26
C GLY A 51 -7.06 -19.92 -1.53
N ARG A 52 -6.28 -20.24 -0.52
CA ARG A 52 -5.47 -19.23 0.19
C ARG A 52 -4.03 -19.28 -0.32
N PRO A 53 -3.46 -18.14 -0.61
CA PRO A 53 -4.09 -16.83 -0.60
C PRO A 53 -4.56 -16.43 -2.02
N SER A 54 -5.83 -16.22 -2.23
CA SER A 54 -6.31 -15.59 -3.47
C SER A 54 -5.69 -14.19 -3.61
N GLY A 55 -5.43 -13.56 -2.50
CA GLY A 55 -4.70 -12.30 -2.41
C GLY A 55 -5.40 -11.09 -2.97
N LEU A 56 -6.35 -11.22 -3.88
CA LEU A 56 -7.07 -10.08 -4.44
C LEU A 56 -8.07 -9.52 -3.43
N ARG A 57 -7.99 -8.23 -3.19
CA ARG A 57 -9.02 -7.47 -2.50
C ARG A 57 -9.56 -6.36 -3.39
N LYS A 58 -10.75 -5.88 -3.06
CA LYS A 58 -11.32 -4.74 -3.77
C LYS A 58 -10.46 -3.50 -3.60
N LEU A 59 -10.45 -2.66 -4.63
CA LEU A 59 -9.86 -1.33 -4.57
C LEU A 59 -10.54 -0.53 -3.46
N THR A 60 -9.76 0.28 -2.74
CA THR A 60 -10.30 1.24 -1.76
C THR A 60 -11.33 2.14 -2.42
N ALA A 61 -12.48 2.32 -1.78
CA ALA A 61 -13.54 3.16 -2.29
C ALA A 61 -13.16 4.64 -2.21
N LYS A 62 -13.51 5.40 -3.23
CA LYS A 62 -13.26 6.85 -3.27
C LYS A 62 -13.81 7.58 -2.03
N GLY A 63 -15.00 7.19 -1.57
CA GLY A 63 -15.63 7.76 -0.38
C GLY A 63 -14.86 7.53 0.92
N ASP A 64 -14.03 6.48 0.99
CA ASP A 64 -13.21 6.19 2.17
C ASP A 64 -11.92 6.99 2.23
N LEU A 65 -11.49 7.61 1.14
CA LEU A 65 -10.25 8.37 1.08
C LEU A 65 -10.22 9.56 2.04
N SER A 66 -11.37 10.13 2.35
CA SER A 66 -11.48 11.20 3.37
C SER A 66 -10.91 10.76 4.73
N ARG A 67 -11.23 9.54 5.15
CA ARG A 67 -10.70 8.93 6.37
C ARG A 67 -9.18 8.74 6.30
N TYR A 68 -8.68 8.29 5.17
CA TYR A 68 -7.23 8.07 4.97
C TYR A 68 -6.45 9.37 4.84
N ARG A 69 -7.05 10.44 4.32
CA ARG A 69 -6.46 11.78 4.39
C ARG A 69 -6.23 12.20 5.84
N GLY A 70 -7.24 12.01 6.69
CA GLY A 70 -7.10 12.25 8.13
C GLY A 70 -6.02 11.41 8.78
N LEU A 71 -5.93 10.14 8.40
CA LEU A 71 -4.93 9.21 8.92
C LEU A 71 -3.49 9.64 8.56
N LEU A 72 -3.25 10.01 7.30
CA LEU A 72 -1.91 10.40 6.83
C LEU A 72 -1.39 11.69 7.49
N ARG A 73 -2.27 12.63 7.82
CA ARG A 73 -1.88 13.87 8.52
C ARG A 73 -1.99 13.79 10.04
N SER A 74 -2.41 12.64 10.57
CA SER A 74 -2.53 12.44 12.01
C SER A 74 -1.15 12.22 12.67
N ARG A 75 -1.14 12.26 14.01
CA ARG A 75 0.08 12.05 14.79
C ARG A 75 0.70 10.68 14.46
N PRO A 76 1.96 10.65 14.05
CA PRO A 76 2.67 9.39 13.83
C PRO A 76 2.79 8.57 15.12
N THR A 77 2.72 7.26 15.01
CA THR A 77 3.02 6.35 16.10
C THR A 77 4.53 6.10 16.14
N PRO A 78 5.18 6.27 17.29
CA PRO A 78 6.62 5.96 17.41
C PRO A 78 6.89 4.50 17.06
N LEU A 79 7.98 4.27 16.34
CA LEU A 79 8.43 2.94 15.96
C LEU A 79 9.45 2.41 16.97
N VAL A 80 9.57 1.09 17.05
CA VAL A 80 10.56 0.41 17.88
C VAL A 80 11.97 0.88 17.51
N ALA A 81 12.79 1.15 18.52
CA ALA A 81 14.13 1.72 18.33
C ALA A 81 15.10 0.73 17.65
N ASP A 82 15.03 -0.56 17.98
CA ASP A 82 15.84 -1.58 17.34
C ASP A 82 15.44 -1.74 15.87
N HIS A 83 16.38 -1.53 14.95
CA HIS A 83 16.12 -1.52 13.52
C HIS A 83 15.66 -2.89 12.97
N ARG A 84 16.13 -3.98 13.53
CA ARG A 84 15.76 -5.33 13.11
C ARG A 84 14.35 -5.67 13.52
N GLN A 85 13.99 -5.41 14.77
CA GLN A 85 12.63 -5.60 15.28
C GLN A 85 11.64 -4.69 14.57
N ARG A 86 12.04 -3.45 14.32
CA ARG A 86 11.22 -2.49 13.56
C ARG A 86 10.92 -3.00 12.16
N GLN A 87 11.92 -3.49 11.45
CA GLN A 87 11.76 -4.02 10.10
C GLN A 87 10.79 -5.20 10.08
N ILE A 88 10.95 -6.15 11.02
CA ILE A 88 10.06 -7.30 11.15
C ILE A 88 8.62 -6.86 11.40
N ALA A 89 8.40 -5.94 12.34
CA ALA A 89 7.07 -5.44 12.70
C ALA A 89 6.39 -4.75 11.50
N LEU A 90 7.11 -3.92 10.76
CA LEU A 90 6.57 -3.21 9.60
C LEU A 90 6.23 -4.18 8.45
N VAL A 91 7.07 -5.15 8.18
CA VAL A 91 6.81 -6.18 7.17
C VAL A 91 5.58 -7.00 7.53
N GLU A 92 5.43 -7.40 8.80
CA GLU A 92 4.24 -8.13 9.26
C GLU A 92 2.95 -7.31 9.10
N ARG A 93 2.98 -6.02 9.40
CA ARG A 93 1.82 -5.15 9.18
C ARG A 93 1.44 -5.04 7.71
N LEU A 94 2.41 -4.96 6.82
CA LEU A 94 2.17 -4.89 5.37
C LEU A 94 1.62 -6.19 4.78
N LYS A 95 1.84 -7.33 5.43
CA LYS A 95 1.25 -8.62 5.02
C LYS A 95 -0.27 -8.65 5.11
N GLU A 96 -0.86 -7.84 5.97
CA GLU A 96 -2.33 -7.74 6.08
C GLU A 96 -2.97 -7.22 4.78
N SER A 97 -2.20 -6.64 3.89
CA SER A 97 -2.65 -6.10 2.60
C SER A 97 -3.80 -5.09 2.70
N SER A 98 -4.02 -4.51 3.88
CA SER A 98 -5.04 -3.47 4.05
C SER A 98 -4.49 -2.10 3.64
N PHE A 99 -5.36 -1.26 3.08
CA PHE A 99 -5.00 0.11 2.74
C PHE A 99 -4.67 0.93 4.00
N GLN A 100 -5.41 0.69 5.08
CA GLN A 100 -5.15 1.33 6.38
C GLN A 100 -3.75 1.02 6.90
N ALA A 101 -3.36 -0.25 6.95
CA ALA A 101 -2.04 -0.65 7.42
C ALA A 101 -0.93 -0.01 6.57
N ARG A 102 -1.13 0.07 5.27
CA ARG A 102 -0.19 0.73 4.35
C ARG A 102 -0.07 2.23 4.63
N CYS A 103 -1.17 2.93 4.85
CA CYS A 103 -1.16 4.33 5.24
C CYS A 103 -0.42 4.55 6.56
N GLU A 104 -0.68 3.72 7.56
CA GLU A 104 -0.03 3.81 8.86
C GLU A 104 1.48 3.57 8.76
N VAL A 105 1.92 2.55 8.03
CA VAL A 105 3.35 2.28 7.82
C VAL A 105 4.03 3.44 7.11
N VAL A 106 3.44 3.97 6.06
CA VAL A 106 4.01 5.12 5.33
C VAL A 106 4.10 6.34 6.23
N ARG A 107 3.06 6.66 6.99
CA ARG A 107 3.06 7.76 7.95
C ARG A 107 4.16 7.61 8.99
N ASP A 108 4.19 6.47 9.66
CA ASP A 108 5.07 6.23 10.81
C ASP A 108 6.54 6.14 10.40
N LEU A 109 6.84 5.46 9.30
CA LEU A 109 8.20 5.34 8.81
C LEU A 109 8.73 6.64 8.20
N THR A 110 7.88 7.41 7.54
CA THR A 110 8.22 8.76 7.07
C THR A 110 8.59 9.65 8.25
N ALA A 111 7.77 9.65 9.30
CA ALA A 111 8.02 10.43 10.51
C ALA A 111 9.29 9.99 11.26
N HIS A 112 9.57 8.71 11.28
CA HIS A 112 10.83 8.20 11.85
C HIS A 112 12.05 8.78 11.13
N GLY A 113 11.95 8.92 9.81
CA GLY A 113 12.99 9.54 8.98
C GLY A 113 13.19 11.04 9.23
N TRP A 114 12.24 11.75 9.83
CA TRP A 114 12.41 13.16 10.20
C TRP A 114 13.42 13.34 11.34
N GLN A 115 13.53 12.35 12.20
CA GLN A 115 14.38 12.39 13.38
C GLN A 115 15.75 11.79 13.14
N ARG A 116 15.81 10.73 12.33
CA ARG A 116 17.05 10.00 12.03
C ARG A 116 17.04 9.52 10.58
N PRO A 117 18.19 9.55 9.90
CA PRO A 117 18.29 8.96 8.57
C PRO A 117 17.85 7.49 8.60
N LEU A 118 17.05 7.10 7.62
CA LEU A 118 16.63 5.70 7.47
C LEU A 118 17.81 4.87 6.95
N ASN A 119 17.97 3.65 7.47
CA ASN A 119 18.89 2.71 6.86
C ASN A 119 18.36 2.25 5.50
N GLU A 120 19.17 1.53 4.73
CA GLU A 120 18.83 1.09 3.38
C GLU A 120 17.56 0.23 3.36
N SER A 121 17.45 -0.74 4.26
CA SER A 121 16.27 -1.63 4.34
C SER A 121 14.97 -0.85 4.60
N SER A 122 15.01 0.11 5.52
CA SER A 122 13.86 0.96 5.83
C SER A 122 13.53 1.90 4.67
N SER A 123 14.54 2.45 3.98
CA SER A 123 14.34 3.31 2.81
C SER A 123 13.69 2.55 1.66
N VAL A 124 14.12 1.32 1.39
CA VAL A 124 13.53 0.46 0.36
C VAL A 124 12.10 0.11 0.71
N LEU A 125 11.84 -0.26 1.98
CA LEU A 125 10.49 -0.59 2.44
C LEU A 125 9.54 0.60 2.30
N LEU A 126 9.96 1.79 2.74
CA LEU A 126 9.17 3.02 2.63
C LEU A 126 8.86 3.36 1.17
N ARG A 127 9.85 3.28 0.30
CA ARG A 127 9.67 3.57 -1.13
C ARG A 127 8.65 2.63 -1.77
N ARG A 128 8.72 1.34 -1.47
CA ARG A 128 7.77 0.33 -1.97
C ARG A 128 6.36 0.54 -1.41
N ALA A 129 6.25 0.78 -0.11
CA ALA A 129 4.98 1.02 0.53
C ALA A 129 4.32 2.32 0.03
N ARG A 130 5.11 3.39 -0.13
CA ARG A 130 4.64 4.67 -0.68
C ARG A 130 4.18 4.52 -2.13
N HIS A 131 4.93 3.84 -2.97
CA HIS A 131 4.54 3.60 -4.36
C HIS A 131 3.22 2.81 -4.45
N ALA A 132 3.08 1.75 -3.65
CA ALA A 132 1.85 0.96 -3.59
C ALA A 132 0.66 1.80 -3.07
N LEU A 133 0.88 2.63 -2.05
CA LEU A 133 -0.13 3.56 -1.54
C LEU A 133 -0.59 4.55 -2.61
N CYS A 134 0.35 5.21 -3.26
CA CYS A 134 0.04 6.23 -4.27
C CYS A 134 -0.62 5.62 -5.52
N SER A 135 -0.22 4.42 -5.93
CA SER A 135 -0.84 3.71 -7.05
C SER A 135 -2.31 3.37 -6.75
N GLU A 136 -2.61 2.88 -5.57
CA GLU A 136 -3.99 2.61 -5.17
C GLU A 136 -4.80 3.90 -4.98
N TRP A 137 -4.20 4.92 -4.39
CA TRP A 137 -4.82 6.24 -4.24
C TRP A 137 -5.21 6.83 -5.60
N ALA A 138 -4.30 6.79 -6.56
CA ALA A 138 -4.55 7.24 -7.93
C ALA A 138 -5.73 6.52 -8.57
N ALA A 139 -5.77 5.19 -8.46
CA ALA A 139 -6.86 4.39 -9.00
C ALA A 139 -8.19 4.68 -8.30
N ALA A 140 -8.19 4.82 -6.98
CA ALA A 140 -9.40 5.08 -6.19
C ALA A 140 -9.97 6.48 -6.42
N GLU A 141 -9.12 7.50 -6.52
CA GLU A 141 -9.52 8.90 -6.72
C GLU A 141 -9.77 9.25 -8.20
N GLY A 142 -9.21 8.48 -9.13
CA GLY A 142 -9.24 8.80 -10.55
C GLY A 142 -8.19 9.87 -10.94
N LEU A 143 -7.05 9.85 -10.27
CA LEU A 143 -5.93 10.76 -10.53
C LEU A 143 -4.79 10.05 -11.26
N SER A 144 -3.87 10.85 -11.83
CA SER A 144 -2.56 10.32 -12.24
C SER A 144 -1.74 9.90 -11.03
N LEU A 145 -0.76 9.04 -11.22
CA LEU A 145 0.17 8.64 -10.16
C LEU A 145 0.93 9.86 -9.61
N VAL A 146 1.32 10.80 -10.47
CA VAL A 146 2.01 12.03 -10.07
C VAL A 146 1.13 12.86 -9.14
N ASP A 147 -0.12 13.11 -9.52
CA ASP A 147 -1.03 13.92 -8.71
C ASP A 147 -1.36 13.25 -7.38
N ALA A 148 -1.57 11.94 -7.37
CA ALA A 148 -1.78 11.17 -6.15
C ALA A 148 -0.56 11.23 -5.23
N THR A 149 0.63 11.12 -5.77
CA THR A 149 1.89 11.23 -5.01
C THR A 149 2.03 12.61 -4.36
N LEU A 150 1.74 13.67 -5.12
CA LEU A 150 1.78 15.04 -4.60
C LEU A 150 0.77 15.25 -3.46
N GLU A 151 -0.43 14.71 -3.59
CA GLU A 151 -1.44 14.79 -2.53
C GLU A 151 -0.99 14.06 -1.25
N VAL A 152 -0.50 12.84 -1.38
CA VAL A 152 0.01 12.06 -0.24
C VAL A 152 1.17 12.77 0.45
N GLU A 153 2.11 13.30 -0.32
CA GLU A 153 3.25 14.05 0.22
C GLU A 153 2.80 15.31 0.96
N ALA A 154 1.82 16.03 0.43
CA ALA A 154 1.25 17.21 1.08
C ALA A 154 0.60 16.86 2.42
N LEU A 155 -0.14 15.75 2.51
CA LEU A 155 -0.76 15.29 3.74
C LEU A 155 0.28 14.89 4.81
N LEU A 156 1.33 14.21 4.40
CA LEU A 156 2.44 13.85 5.28
C LEU A 156 3.18 15.10 5.78
N LEU A 157 3.33 16.10 4.93
CA LEU A 157 3.94 17.38 5.30
C LEU A 157 3.07 18.17 6.29
N GLU A 158 1.76 18.18 6.13
CA GLU A 158 0.84 18.76 7.11
C GLU A 158 1.02 18.09 8.48
N GLY A 159 1.12 16.76 8.53
CA GLY A 159 1.39 16.02 9.76
C GLY A 159 2.72 16.39 10.37
N ARG A 160 3.76 16.55 9.56
CA ARG A 160 5.08 17.00 10.01
C ARG A 160 5.03 18.40 10.64
N ASN A 161 4.36 19.33 9.98
CA ASN A 161 4.26 20.70 10.47
C ASN A 161 3.48 20.78 11.79
N THR A 162 2.56 19.86 12.03
CA THR A 162 1.73 19.82 13.24
C THR A 162 2.43 19.09 14.40
N TYR A 163 3.11 17.99 14.14
CA TYR A 163 3.55 17.04 15.17
C TYR A 163 5.06 16.84 15.25
N ALA A 164 5.85 17.29 14.28
CA ALA A 164 7.31 17.23 14.41
C ALA A 164 7.74 18.15 15.56
N GLU A 165 8.59 17.65 16.45
CA GLU A 165 9.20 18.50 17.48
C GLU A 165 10.04 19.57 16.81
N PRO A 166 9.93 20.84 17.29
CA PRO A 166 10.83 21.88 16.83
C PRO A 166 12.26 21.44 17.12
N SER A 167 13.12 21.48 16.09
CA SER A 167 14.56 21.27 16.29
C SER A 167 15.00 22.21 17.42
N THR A 168 15.42 21.68 18.55
CA THR A 168 16.10 22.44 19.57
C THR A 168 17.44 22.87 18.96
N VAL A 169 17.44 24.03 18.35
CA VAL A 169 18.67 24.74 18.06
C VAL A 169 19.23 25.09 19.43
N SER A 170 20.14 24.26 19.89
CA SER A 170 20.98 24.66 21.05
C SER A 170 21.73 25.89 20.62
N ALA A 171 21.36 26.97 21.24
CA ALA A 171 22.12 28.21 21.15
C ALA A 171 23.48 28.01 21.83
#